data_d4e663da17f375fbca1cd66e80c61626
#
_entry.id   d4e663da17f375fbca1cd66e80c61626
#
_cell.length_a   1.000
_cell.length_b   1.000
_cell.length_c   1.000
_cell.angle_alpha   90.00
_cell.angle_beta   90.00
_cell.angle_gamma   90.00
#
_symmetry.space_group_name_H-M   'P 1'
#
loop_
_entity.id
_entity.type
_entity.pdbx_description
1 polymer ?
#
loop_
_entity_poly.entity_id
_entity_poly.type
_entity_poly.pdbx_seq_one_letter_code
_entity_poly.pdbx_strand_id
1 'polypeptide(L)'
;MSELVSDGRTKKINIISKLDLNNVVGDKIPVVIDPGKFNKDTVVYKMPRVVQGTYSISNFGRFVKNFKPISYEGEVLNFSLEDINTWKIFNAKKLDKILYEVEDTFDIENTDRTTPFSPAGTNIEEDNLMLNLHGFIGYFDELLDNPYELKIIANKNFIRSSALPKISEYYDKDQINIRTNYFANRYFDITDNPMMYGDLDVEEFMVGDIKIVLSIYSPNNV
;
A
#
# COMPACT_ATOMS: atom_id res chain seq x y z
N MET A 1 -9.09 -34.76 32.55
CA MET A 1 -8.17 -33.61 32.46
C MET A 1 -7.52 -33.65 31.09
N SER A 2 -8.07 -32.87 30.15
CA SER A 2 -7.49 -32.72 28.80
C SER A 2 -6.54 -31.54 28.84
N GLU A 3 -5.25 -31.81 28.70
CA GLU A 3 -4.22 -30.79 28.53
C GLU A 3 -4.47 -30.06 27.21
N LEU A 4 -4.76 -28.76 27.32
CA LEU A 4 -4.73 -27.84 26.20
C LEU A 4 -3.26 -27.70 25.77
N VAL A 5 -2.90 -28.35 24.69
CA VAL A 5 -1.63 -28.10 24.00
C VAL A 5 -1.69 -26.65 23.51
N SER A 6 -0.95 -25.75 24.15
CA SER A 6 -0.73 -24.40 23.67
C SER A 6 0.09 -24.52 22.38
N ASP A 7 -0.55 -24.27 21.24
CA ASP A 7 0.13 -24.13 19.94
C ASP A 7 1.11 -22.94 20.05
N GLY A 8 2.40 -23.26 20.13
CA GLY A 8 3.49 -22.30 20.33
C GLY A 8 3.76 -21.35 19.17
N ARG A 9 2.72 -20.95 18.43
CA ARG A 9 2.81 -19.91 17.39
C ARG A 9 2.99 -18.57 18.07
N THR A 10 4.17 -17.99 17.93
CA THR A 10 4.39 -16.58 18.23
C THR A 10 3.35 -15.76 17.47
N LYS A 11 2.56 -14.97 18.20
CA LYS A 11 1.53 -14.09 17.60
C LYS A 11 2.23 -13.16 16.60
N LYS A 12 1.97 -13.35 15.31
CA LYS A 12 2.50 -12.47 14.26
C LYS A 12 1.98 -11.05 14.51
N ILE A 13 2.86 -10.07 14.34
CA ILE A 13 2.51 -8.65 14.46
C ILE A 13 1.90 -8.24 13.12
N ASN A 14 0.76 -7.54 13.15
CA ASN A 14 0.18 -6.94 11.94
C ASN A 14 1.01 -5.73 11.56
N ILE A 15 1.38 -5.65 10.29
CA ILE A 15 1.96 -4.43 9.70
C ILE A 15 0.81 -3.54 9.29
N ILE A 16 0.81 -2.29 9.75
CA ILE A 16 -0.27 -1.35 9.42
C ILE A 16 0.23 -0.39 8.36
N SER A 17 -0.44 -0.38 7.22
CA SER A 17 -0.22 0.59 6.14
C SER A 17 -1.39 1.56 6.06
N LYS A 18 -1.11 2.86 5.95
CA LYS A 18 -2.16 3.89 5.84
C LYS A 18 -1.90 4.75 4.61
N LEU A 19 -2.96 4.95 3.82
CA LEU A 19 -2.99 5.86 2.68
C LEU A 19 -4.12 6.87 2.87
N ASP A 20 -3.82 8.14 2.68
CA ASP A 20 -4.81 9.22 2.70
C ASP A 20 -5.01 9.77 1.28
N LEU A 21 -6.07 9.31 0.62
CA LEU A 21 -6.39 9.67 -0.76
C LEU A 21 -7.02 11.06 -0.89
N ASN A 22 -7.34 11.74 0.22
CA ASN A 22 -7.80 13.14 0.19
C ASN A 22 -6.65 14.13 0.30
N ASN A 23 -5.46 13.65 0.58
CA ASN A 23 -4.27 14.49 0.74
C ASN A 23 -3.31 14.31 -0.44
N VAL A 24 -3.86 14.37 -1.64
CA VAL A 24 -3.09 14.38 -2.88
C VAL A 24 -2.51 15.78 -3.09
N VAL A 25 -1.20 15.87 -3.20
CA VAL A 25 -0.49 17.13 -3.45
C VAL A 25 0.54 16.92 -4.55
N GLY A 26 0.33 17.54 -5.70
CA GLY A 26 1.23 17.40 -6.86
C GLY A 26 1.41 15.94 -7.23
N ASP A 27 0.31 15.23 -7.46
CA ASP A 27 0.21 13.83 -7.90
C ASP A 27 0.94 12.84 -6.99
N LYS A 28 0.93 13.13 -5.67
CA LYS A 28 1.54 12.29 -4.64
C LYS A 28 0.56 11.96 -3.54
N ILE A 29 0.61 10.70 -3.11
CA ILE A 29 -0.16 10.19 -1.97
C ILE A 29 0.76 9.93 -0.78
N PRO A 30 0.44 10.48 0.41
CA PRO A 30 1.18 10.17 1.64
C PRO A 30 0.89 8.75 2.11
N VAL A 31 1.97 8.05 2.48
CA VAL A 31 1.96 6.67 2.98
C VAL A 31 2.59 6.63 4.36
N VAL A 32 1.97 5.89 5.26
CA VAL A 32 2.49 5.59 6.59
C VAL A 32 2.57 4.08 6.75
N ILE A 33 3.75 3.58 7.14
CA ILE A 33 3.94 2.15 7.45
C ILE A 33 4.33 2.05 8.93
N ASP A 34 3.52 1.33 9.71
CA ASP A 34 3.83 0.91 11.08
C ASP A 34 4.15 -0.60 11.05
N PRO A 35 5.43 -0.96 11.13
CA PRO A 35 5.86 -2.36 11.05
C PRO A 35 5.77 -3.11 12.38
N GLY A 36 5.35 -2.42 13.45
CA GLY A 36 5.48 -2.91 14.82
C GLY A 36 6.92 -2.80 15.34
N LYS A 37 7.23 -3.52 16.41
CA LYS A 37 8.51 -3.38 17.13
C LYS A 37 9.58 -4.31 16.57
N PHE A 38 10.76 -3.76 16.35
CA PHE A 38 11.97 -4.52 16.04
C PHE A 38 12.85 -4.74 17.27
N ASN A 39 13.49 -5.91 17.34
CA ASN A 39 14.51 -6.23 18.34
C ASN A 39 15.94 -6.06 17.80
N LYS A 40 16.08 -5.61 16.56
CA LYS A 40 17.35 -5.40 15.86
C LYS A 40 17.73 -3.93 15.84
N ASP A 41 19.02 -3.64 15.81
CA ASP A 41 19.51 -2.25 15.68
C ASP A 41 19.40 -1.71 14.25
N THR A 42 19.36 -2.61 13.28
CA THR A 42 19.28 -2.24 11.86
C THR A 42 18.26 -3.11 11.17
N VAL A 43 17.43 -2.48 10.32
CA VAL A 43 16.47 -3.14 9.44
C VAL A 43 16.56 -2.55 8.04
N VAL A 44 16.07 -3.30 7.06
CA VAL A 44 16.09 -2.89 5.66
C VAL A 44 14.65 -2.87 5.12
N TYR A 45 14.20 -1.70 4.70
CA TYR A 45 12.92 -1.49 4.02
C TYR A 45 13.13 -1.47 2.51
N LYS A 46 12.29 -2.15 1.76
CA LYS A 46 12.43 -2.29 0.31
C LYS A 46 11.13 -2.00 -0.41
N MET A 47 11.22 -1.32 -1.55
CA MET A 47 10.17 -1.29 -2.55
C MET A 47 10.44 -2.35 -3.63
N PRO A 48 9.40 -2.94 -4.24
CA PRO A 48 9.57 -3.90 -5.32
C PRO A 48 10.38 -3.33 -6.49
N ARG A 49 11.32 -4.12 -6.98
CA ARG A 49 12.07 -3.79 -8.19
C ARG A 49 11.33 -4.20 -9.46
N VAL A 50 10.60 -5.31 -9.37
CA VAL A 50 9.91 -5.96 -10.49
C VAL A 50 8.57 -6.48 -9.98
N VAL A 51 7.54 -6.37 -10.81
CA VAL A 51 6.27 -7.09 -10.62
C VAL A 51 6.31 -8.31 -11.51
N GLN A 52 6.05 -9.47 -10.94
CA GLN A 52 6.04 -10.74 -11.68
C GLN A 52 5.01 -10.68 -12.82
N GLY A 53 5.39 -11.17 -14.01
CA GLY A 53 4.53 -11.18 -15.19
C GLY A 53 4.64 -9.93 -16.08
N THR A 54 5.27 -8.84 -15.61
CA THR A 54 5.42 -7.60 -16.42
C THR A 54 6.62 -7.61 -17.36
N TYR A 55 7.58 -8.51 -17.15
CA TYR A 55 8.82 -8.62 -17.93
C TYR A 55 9.63 -7.30 -18.00
N SER A 56 9.44 -6.42 -17.02
CA SER A 56 10.05 -5.09 -16.97
C SER A 56 10.62 -4.80 -15.58
N ILE A 57 11.69 -4.00 -15.54
CA ILE A 57 12.27 -3.50 -14.28
C ILE A 57 11.61 -2.15 -14.01
N SER A 58 10.73 -2.09 -13.00
CA SER A 58 9.97 -0.89 -12.66
C SER A 58 10.68 0.01 -11.66
N ASN A 59 11.45 -0.57 -10.72
CA ASN A 59 12.16 0.17 -9.66
C ASN A 59 11.23 1.14 -8.91
N PHE A 60 10.18 0.62 -8.24
CA PHE A 60 9.16 1.47 -7.59
C PHE A 60 9.71 2.40 -6.50
N GLY A 61 10.87 2.12 -5.95
CA GLY A 61 11.53 3.01 -4.99
C GLY A 61 11.88 4.40 -5.55
N ARG A 62 12.03 4.55 -6.88
CA ARG A 62 12.28 5.85 -7.52
C ARG A 62 11.10 6.83 -7.40
N PHE A 63 9.89 6.30 -7.21
CA PHE A 63 8.66 7.08 -7.04
C PHE A 63 8.39 7.44 -5.57
N VAL A 64 9.19 6.91 -4.65
CA VAL A 64 9.12 7.24 -3.22
C VAL A 64 9.86 8.55 -2.98
N LYS A 65 9.14 9.52 -2.39
CA LYS A 65 9.69 10.84 -2.01
C LYS A 65 9.58 11.05 -0.51
N ASN A 66 10.43 11.92 0.00
CA ASN A 66 10.37 12.39 1.39
C ASN A 66 10.39 11.25 2.43
N PHE A 67 11.13 10.16 2.17
CA PHE A 67 11.24 9.02 3.06
C PHE A 67 11.81 9.41 4.42
N LYS A 68 11.08 9.09 5.50
CA LYS A 68 11.44 9.43 6.89
C LYS A 68 11.06 8.28 7.82
N PRO A 69 12.03 7.53 8.36
CA PRO A 69 11.79 6.63 9.48
C PRO A 69 11.68 7.45 10.78
N ILE A 70 10.60 7.29 11.52
CA ILE A 70 10.27 8.07 12.70
C ILE A 70 10.34 7.19 13.94
N SER A 71 10.98 7.70 14.99
CA SER A 71 11.07 7.03 16.29
C SER A 71 9.78 7.19 17.11
N TYR A 72 9.65 6.42 18.21
CA TYR A 72 8.55 6.58 19.18
C TYR A 72 8.55 7.96 19.85
N GLU A 73 9.69 8.66 19.86
CA GLU A 73 9.84 10.03 20.37
C GLU A 73 9.49 11.09 19.31
N GLY A 74 9.19 10.69 18.06
CA GLY A 74 8.86 11.59 16.96
C GLY A 74 10.08 12.12 16.18
N GLU A 75 11.28 11.65 16.47
CA GLU A 75 12.51 12.05 15.80
C GLU A 75 12.75 11.23 14.52
N VAL A 76 13.39 11.83 13.52
CA VAL A 76 13.82 11.12 12.31
C VAL A 76 15.05 10.29 12.66
N LEU A 77 14.96 8.96 12.44
CA LEU A 77 16.09 8.06 12.61
C LEU A 77 17.06 8.17 11.43
N ASN A 78 18.34 7.90 11.70
CA ASN A 78 19.33 7.83 10.63
C ASN A 78 19.04 6.65 9.70
N PHE A 79 19.21 6.89 8.40
CA PHE A 79 19.07 5.88 7.35
C PHE A 79 20.03 6.14 6.20
N SER A 80 20.29 5.13 5.39
CA SER A 80 21.02 5.22 4.13
C SER A 80 20.22 4.60 3.00
N LEU A 81 20.33 5.16 1.80
CA LEU A 81 19.82 4.56 0.58
C LEU A 81 20.92 3.63 0.03
N GLU A 82 20.67 2.32 0.08
CA GLU A 82 21.63 1.29 -0.38
C GLU A 82 21.57 1.15 -1.91
N ASP A 83 20.37 1.23 -2.46
CA ASP A 83 20.07 1.33 -3.88
C ASP A 83 18.72 2.05 -4.07
N ILE A 84 18.28 2.22 -5.33
CA ILE A 84 17.07 2.97 -5.68
C ILE A 84 15.79 2.44 -5.02
N ASN A 85 15.77 1.18 -4.56
CA ASN A 85 14.62 0.53 -3.95
C ASN A 85 14.82 0.18 -2.48
N THR A 86 15.99 0.48 -1.87
CA THR A 86 16.38 -0.12 -0.60
C THR A 86 16.88 0.92 0.40
N TRP A 87 16.20 1.05 1.52
CA TRP A 87 16.55 1.93 2.64
C TRP A 87 16.98 1.10 3.85
N LYS A 88 18.20 1.34 4.33
CA LYS A 88 18.72 0.78 5.56
C LYS A 88 18.51 1.75 6.70
N ILE A 89 17.78 1.34 7.73
CA ILE A 89 17.38 2.16 8.88
C ILE A 89 18.18 1.73 10.09
N PHE A 90 18.82 2.68 10.77
CA PHE A 90 19.62 2.46 11.96
C PHE A 90 18.82 2.77 13.23
N ASN A 91 19.24 2.20 14.37
CA ASN A 91 18.53 2.30 15.65
C ASN A 91 17.07 1.80 15.57
N ALA A 92 16.82 0.76 14.79
CA ALA A 92 15.50 0.25 14.46
C ALA A 92 14.68 -0.24 15.66
N LYS A 93 15.28 -0.49 16.81
CA LYS A 93 14.57 -0.72 18.09
C LYS A 93 13.69 0.47 18.50
N LYS A 94 13.99 1.66 18.00
CA LYS A 94 13.23 2.89 18.25
C LYS A 94 12.23 3.22 17.14
N LEU A 95 12.21 2.47 16.05
CA LEU A 95 11.34 2.74 14.92
C LEU A 95 9.87 2.54 15.29
N ASP A 96 9.09 3.63 15.20
CA ASP A 96 7.62 3.64 15.34
C ASP A 96 6.95 3.45 13.98
N LYS A 97 7.36 4.25 12.99
CA LYS A 97 6.76 4.23 11.65
C LYS A 97 7.70 4.78 10.59
N ILE A 98 7.36 4.49 9.32
CA ILE A 98 7.98 5.12 8.16
C ILE A 98 6.95 6.01 7.50
N LEU A 99 7.35 7.24 7.13
CA LEU A 99 6.55 8.18 6.37
C LEU A 99 7.22 8.39 5.01
N TYR A 100 6.44 8.42 3.94
CA TYR A 100 6.87 8.81 2.60
C TYR A 100 5.68 9.21 1.74
N GLU A 101 5.95 9.71 0.55
CA GLU A 101 4.98 10.01 -0.48
C GLU A 101 5.28 9.16 -1.71
N VAL A 102 4.23 8.76 -2.44
CA VAL A 102 4.36 8.02 -3.70
C VAL A 102 3.83 8.87 -4.83
N GLU A 103 4.67 9.07 -5.86
CA GLU A 103 4.30 9.79 -7.08
C GLU A 103 3.48 8.93 -8.03
N ASP A 104 2.64 9.59 -8.81
CA ASP A 104 2.00 9.05 -10.00
C ASP A 104 3.05 8.48 -10.98
N THR A 105 2.65 7.50 -11.77
CA THR A 105 3.51 6.87 -12.77
C THR A 105 2.98 6.98 -14.20
N PHE A 106 1.76 7.51 -14.41
CA PHE A 106 1.15 7.64 -15.72
C PHE A 106 1.55 8.93 -16.43
N ASP A 107 1.63 10.04 -15.68
CA ASP A 107 1.87 11.39 -16.24
C ASP A 107 3.34 11.80 -16.23
N ILE A 108 4.23 10.87 -15.93
CA ILE A 108 5.67 11.19 -15.94
C ILE A 108 6.11 11.50 -17.36
N GLU A 109 6.50 12.73 -17.61
CA GLU A 109 7.28 13.11 -18.80
C GLU A 109 8.58 12.32 -18.82
N ASN A 110 8.57 11.20 -19.52
CA ASN A 110 9.65 10.25 -19.47
C ASN A 110 10.56 10.37 -20.70
N THR A 111 11.71 10.97 -20.49
CA THR A 111 12.74 11.06 -21.51
C THR A 111 13.62 9.82 -21.60
N ASP A 112 13.60 8.93 -20.60
CA ASP A 112 14.57 7.83 -20.46
C ASP A 112 13.98 6.41 -20.62
N ARG A 113 12.70 6.28 -20.98
CA ARG A 113 11.96 5.00 -21.17
C ARG A 113 11.97 4.07 -19.95
N THR A 114 12.09 4.61 -18.76
CA THR A 114 12.13 3.82 -17.51
C THR A 114 10.82 3.84 -16.71
N THR A 115 9.70 4.23 -17.34
CA THR A 115 8.37 4.13 -16.71
C THR A 115 8.01 2.68 -16.44
N PRO A 116 7.28 2.39 -15.36
CA PRO A 116 6.69 1.09 -15.15
C PRO A 116 5.83 0.69 -16.35
N PHE A 117 5.72 -0.61 -16.59
CA PHE A 117 4.74 -1.13 -17.52
C PHE A 117 3.34 -0.62 -17.09
N SER A 118 2.61 0.03 -18.00
CA SER A 118 1.38 0.75 -17.70
C SER A 118 0.40 0.00 -16.77
N PRO A 119 0.07 -1.30 -16.99
CA PRO A 119 -0.79 -2.03 -16.07
C PRO A 119 -0.23 -2.24 -14.66
N ALA A 120 1.06 -2.02 -14.43
CA ALA A 120 1.69 -2.08 -13.11
C ALA A 120 1.90 -0.71 -12.48
N GLY A 121 1.56 0.35 -13.19
CA GLY A 121 1.68 1.73 -12.72
C GLY A 121 0.56 2.15 -11.80
N THR A 122 0.65 3.37 -11.30
CA THR A 122 -0.36 4.01 -10.44
C THR A 122 -0.86 5.27 -11.13
N ASN A 123 -2.16 5.54 -11.04
CA ASN A 123 -2.78 6.77 -11.49
C ASN A 123 -3.34 7.52 -10.29
N ILE A 124 -3.00 8.80 -10.15
CA ILE A 124 -3.37 9.63 -8.99
C ILE A 124 -3.98 10.93 -9.52
N GLU A 125 -5.29 10.91 -9.77
CA GLU A 125 -6.07 12.06 -10.19
C GLU A 125 -7.05 12.50 -9.10
N GLU A 126 -7.62 13.70 -9.22
CA GLU A 126 -8.58 14.20 -8.24
C GLU A 126 -9.86 13.37 -8.15
N ASP A 127 -10.31 12.80 -9.28
CA ASP A 127 -11.56 12.06 -9.41
C ASP A 127 -11.40 10.55 -9.67
N ASN A 128 -10.17 10.10 -9.91
CA ASN A 128 -9.87 8.71 -10.22
C ASN A 128 -8.48 8.32 -9.73
N LEU A 129 -8.43 7.23 -8.98
CA LEU A 129 -7.18 6.67 -8.48
C LEU A 129 -7.11 5.18 -8.81
N MET A 130 -6.01 4.79 -9.46
CA MET A 130 -5.65 3.38 -9.67
C MET A 130 -4.43 3.05 -8.83
N LEU A 131 -4.65 2.28 -7.76
CA LEU A 131 -3.63 1.96 -6.76
C LEU A 131 -3.13 0.53 -6.96
N ASN A 132 -2.02 0.38 -7.67
CA ASN A 132 -1.26 -0.85 -7.67
C ASN A 132 -0.39 -0.90 -6.41
N LEU A 133 -0.81 -1.63 -5.37
CA LEU A 133 -0.26 -1.54 -4.02
C LEU A 133 1.23 -1.90 -3.91
N HIS A 134 1.78 -2.64 -4.87
CA HIS A 134 3.22 -2.88 -4.97
C HIS A 134 4.04 -1.60 -5.26
N GLY A 135 3.41 -0.56 -5.80
CA GLY A 135 4.00 0.77 -5.97
C GLY A 135 3.90 1.64 -4.72
N PHE A 136 3.00 1.32 -3.78
CA PHE A 136 2.75 2.12 -2.57
C PHE A 136 3.34 1.52 -1.31
N ILE A 137 3.34 0.21 -1.17
CA ILE A 137 3.69 -0.49 0.07
C ILE A 137 4.91 -1.35 -0.17
N GLY A 138 5.99 -1.00 0.51
CA GLY A 138 7.19 -1.80 0.54
C GLY A 138 7.15 -2.86 1.65
N TYR A 139 8.27 -3.52 1.87
CA TYR A 139 8.37 -4.65 2.77
C TYR A 139 9.71 -4.72 3.51
N PHE A 140 9.71 -5.48 4.59
CA PHE A 140 10.90 -5.99 5.25
C PHE A 140 10.98 -7.50 4.97
N ASP A 141 12.14 -8.01 4.54
CA ASP A 141 12.30 -9.44 4.16
C ASP A 141 11.81 -10.38 5.26
N GLU A 142 12.04 -10.04 6.51
CA GLU A 142 11.67 -10.84 7.68
C GLU A 142 10.19 -10.77 8.05
N LEU A 143 9.42 -9.86 7.44
CA LEU A 143 8.00 -9.64 7.72
C LEU A 143 7.08 -9.97 6.52
N LEU A 144 7.61 -10.56 5.44
CA LEU A 144 6.84 -10.91 4.24
C LEU A 144 5.63 -11.81 4.52
N ASP A 145 5.77 -12.72 5.48
CA ASP A 145 4.72 -13.65 5.89
C ASP A 145 3.87 -13.13 7.05
N ASN A 146 4.05 -11.88 7.46
CA ASN A 146 3.22 -11.25 8.48
C ASN A 146 1.92 -10.74 7.86
N PRO A 147 0.83 -10.67 8.66
CA PRO A 147 -0.41 -10.05 8.21
C PRO A 147 -0.24 -8.54 8.01
N TYR A 148 -0.97 -8.01 7.03
CA TYR A 148 -1.09 -6.58 6.76
C TYR A 148 -2.51 -6.10 7.01
N GLU A 149 -2.64 -4.93 7.61
CA GLU A 149 -3.87 -4.17 7.72
C GLU A 149 -3.67 -2.87 6.93
N LEU A 150 -4.44 -2.71 5.86
CA LEU A 150 -4.40 -1.51 5.03
C LEU A 150 -5.57 -0.61 5.40
N LYS A 151 -5.25 0.61 5.85
CA LYS A 151 -6.22 1.65 6.22
C LYS A 151 -6.22 2.74 5.17
N ILE A 152 -7.34 2.92 4.49
CA ILE A 152 -7.51 3.94 3.46
C ILE A 152 -8.52 4.99 3.93
N ILE A 153 -8.19 6.25 3.70
CA ILE A 153 -9.08 7.40 3.87
C ILE A 153 -9.36 7.94 2.48
N ALA A 154 -10.63 8.06 2.10
CA ALA A 154 -11.04 8.56 0.79
C ALA A 154 -12.28 9.43 0.91
N ASN A 155 -12.57 10.23 -0.13
CA ASN A 155 -13.84 10.92 -0.27
C ASN A 155 -14.99 9.90 -0.22
N LYS A 156 -16.03 10.20 0.55
CA LYS A 156 -17.19 9.30 0.70
C LYS A 156 -17.93 9.02 -0.62
N ASN A 157 -17.83 9.94 -1.58
CA ASN A 157 -18.50 9.83 -2.87
C ASN A 157 -17.79 8.88 -3.84
N PHE A 158 -16.53 8.52 -3.55
CA PHE A 158 -15.82 7.56 -4.38
C PHE A 158 -16.39 6.16 -4.22
N ILE A 159 -16.70 5.53 -5.33
CA ILE A 159 -16.89 4.09 -5.41
C ILE A 159 -15.51 3.42 -5.24
N ARG A 160 -15.47 2.32 -4.51
CA ARG A 160 -14.25 1.60 -4.14
C ARG A 160 -14.32 0.19 -4.66
N SER A 161 -13.32 -0.22 -5.40
CA SER A 161 -13.22 -1.58 -5.92
C SER A 161 -11.87 -2.20 -5.60
N SER A 162 -11.88 -3.37 -4.99
CA SER A 162 -10.73 -4.23 -4.77
C SER A 162 -11.21 -5.62 -4.37
N ALA A 163 -10.43 -6.65 -4.68
CA ALA A 163 -10.67 -8.00 -4.18
C ALA A 163 -10.10 -8.24 -2.77
N LEU A 164 -9.38 -7.26 -2.19
CA LEU A 164 -8.86 -7.38 -0.83
C LEU A 164 -10.01 -7.47 0.19
N PRO A 165 -9.98 -8.43 1.13
CA PRO A 165 -10.99 -8.55 2.16
C PRO A 165 -11.14 -7.29 3.00
N LYS A 166 -12.34 -6.69 2.97
CA LYS A 166 -12.70 -5.54 3.79
C LYS A 166 -13.14 -6.01 5.18
N ILE A 167 -12.47 -5.51 6.23
CA ILE A 167 -12.77 -5.86 7.63
C ILE A 167 -13.66 -4.84 8.33
N SER A 168 -13.56 -3.57 7.96
CA SER A 168 -14.45 -2.52 8.48
C SER A 168 -14.51 -1.32 7.57
N GLU A 169 -15.61 -0.57 7.68
CA GLU A 169 -15.82 0.67 6.95
C GLU A 169 -16.69 1.60 7.80
N TYR A 170 -16.29 2.86 7.92
CA TYR A 170 -17.04 3.86 8.68
C TYR A 170 -16.74 5.27 8.18
N TYR A 171 -17.70 6.17 8.38
CA TYR A 171 -17.53 7.59 8.07
C TYR A 171 -16.74 8.29 9.18
N ASP A 172 -15.98 9.33 8.84
CA ASP A 172 -15.44 10.25 9.82
C ASP A 172 -16.56 11.09 10.48
N LYS A 173 -16.21 11.86 11.51
CA LYS A 173 -17.19 12.65 12.28
C LYS A 173 -17.97 13.65 11.43
N ASP A 174 -17.33 14.21 10.42
CA ASP A 174 -17.90 15.24 9.55
C ASP A 174 -18.62 14.64 8.36
N GLN A 175 -18.62 13.31 8.22
CA GLN A 175 -19.23 12.54 7.14
C GLN A 175 -18.77 13.00 5.73
N ILE A 176 -17.56 13.51 5.63
CA ILE A 176 -16.93 13.92 4.37
C ILE A 176 -16.13 12.76 3.81
N ASN A 177 -15.43 12.04 4.70
CA ASN A 177 -14.54 10.95 4.34
C ASN A 177 -15.08 9.62 4.81
N ILE A 178 -14.68 8.59 4.09
CA ILE A 178 -14.87 7.21 4.49
C ILE A 178 -13.51 6.59 4.81
N ARG A 179 -13.49 5.81 5.87
CA ARG A 179 -12.32 5.06 6.33
C ARG A 179 -12.60 3.59 6.12
N THR A 180 -11.80 2.96 5.29
CA THR A 180 -11.92 1.54 4.97
C THR A 180 -10.68 0.80 5.43
N ASN A 181 -10.87 -0.29 6.16
CA ASN A 181 -9.79 -1.17 6.57
C ASN A 181 -9.88 -2.48 5.80
N TYR A 182 -8.77 -2.90 5.21
CA TYR A 182 -8.62 -4.16 4.51
C TYR A 182 -7.59 -5.04 5.22
N PHE A 183 -7.63 -6.32 4.93
CA PHE A 183 -6.73 -7.30 5.54
C PHE A 183 -6.11 -8.21 4.48
N ALA A 184 -4.82 -8.50 4.65
CA ALA A 184 -4.09 -9.48 3.88
C ALA A 184 -3.28 -10.38 4.82
N ASN A 185 -3.17 -11.69 4.51
CA ASN A 185 -2.45 -12.63 5.37
C ASN A 185 -0.93 -12.47 5.29
N ARG A 186 -0.43 -11.88 4.21
CA ARG A 186 0.99 -11.68 3.92
C ARG A 186 1.18 -10.57 2.88
N TYR A 187 2.41 -10.13 2.67
CA TYR A 187 2.76 -9.07 1.74
C TYR A 187 2.23 -9.29 0.31
N PHE A 188 2.41 -10.50 -0.23
CA PHE A 188 1.98 -10.79 -1.60
C PHE A 188 0.47 -10.68 -1.79
N ASP A 189 -0.31 -11.04 -0.77
CA ASP A 189 -1.78 -10.92 -0.87
C ASP A 189 -2.22 -9.45 -0.94
N ILE A 190 -1.46 -8.50 -0.38
CA ILE A 190 -1.77 -7.07 -0.50
C ILE A 190 -1.35 -6.51 -1.87
N THR A 191 -0.22 -6.95 -2.40
CA THR A 191 0.31 -6.44 -3.67
C THR A 191 -0.38 -7.04 -4.90
N ASP A 192 -0.96 -8.22 -4.77
CA ASP A 192 -1.70 -8.90 -5.84
C ASP A 192 -3.14 -8.37 -6.02
N ASN A 193 -3.58 -7.46 -5.14
CA ASN A 193 -4.94 -6.92 -5.15
C ASN A 193 -4.93 -5.41 -5.40
N PRO A 194 -4.97 -4.95 -6.66
CA PRO A 194 -5.07 -3.54 -6.97
C PRO A 194 -6.39 -2.96 -6.45
N MET A 195 -6.41 -1.63 -6.31
CA MET A 195 -7.57 -0.90 -5.86
C MET A 195 -7.90 0.22 -6.84
N MET A 196 -9.19 0.47 -7.05
CA MET A 196 -9.70 1.58 -7.82
C MET A 196 -10.64 2.43 -6.95
N TYR A 197 -10.47 3.75 -7.01
CA TYR A 197 -11.29 4.74 -6.32
C TYR A 197 -11.70 5.81 -7.31
N GLY A 198 -12.97 6.17 -7.36
CA GLY A 198 -13.47 7.20 -8.27
C GLY A 198 -14.97 7.07 -8.53
N ASP A 199 -15.44 7.75 -9.57
CA ASP A 199 -16.78 7.58 -10.13
C ASP A 199 -16.75 6.38 -11.08
N LEU A 200 -17.03 5.20 -10.53
CA LEU A 200 -16.90 3.91 -11.21
C LEU A 200 -18.27 3.34 -11.55
N ASP A 201 -18.39 2.78 -12.75
CA ASP A 201 -19.45 1.83 -13.06
C ASP A 201 -19.08 0.45 -12.53
N VAL A 202 -19.95 -0.14 -11.72
CA VAL A 202 -19.71 -1.46 -11.12
C VAL A 202 -20.85 -2.41 -11.49
N GLU A 203 -20.49 -3.52 -12.13
CA GLU A 203 -21.38 -4.62 -12.41
C GLU A 203 -20.98 -5.88 -11.65
N GLU A 204 -21.94 -6.60 -11.13
CA GLU A 204 -21.73 -7.87 -10.43
C GLU A 204 -22.55 -8.98 -11.07
N PHE A 205 -21.93 -10.12 -11.32
CA PHE A 205 -22.61 -11.31 -11.82
C PHE A 205 -21.96 -12.60 -11.33
N MET A 206 -22.70 -13.69 -11.41
CA MET A 206 -22.23 -15.01 -10.98
C MET A 206 -21.86 -15.89 -12.18
N VAL A 207 -20.74 -16.59 -12.06
CA VAL A 207 -20.34 -17.67 -12.98
C VAL A 207 -20.16 -18.94 -12.14
N GLY A 208 -21.18 -19.79 -12.13
CA GLY A 208 -21.26 -20.87 -11.14
C GLY A 208 -21.33 -20.29 -9.73
N ASP A 209 -20.41 -20.71 -8.85
CA ASP A 209 -20.28 -20.23 -7.47
C ASP A 209 -19.30 -19.05 -7.33
N ILE A 210 -18.75 -18.55 -8.43
CA ILE A 210 -17.78 -17.46 -8.44
C ILE A 210 -18.51 -16.14 -8.71
N LYS A 211 -18.37 -15.19 -7.78
CA LYS A 211 -18.81 -13.80 -7.97
C LYS A 211 -17.76 -13.03 -8.78
N ILE A 212 -18.18 -12.48 -9.91
CA ILE A 212 -17.38 -11.57 -10.72
C ILE A 212 -17.83 -10.13 -10.42
N VAL A 213 -16.88 -9.25 -10.16
CA VAL A 213 -17.11 -7.82 -10.02
C VAL A 213 -16.31 -7.12 -11.11
N LEU A 214 -17.00 -6.43 -11.98
CA LEU A 214 -16.40 -5.60 -13.03
C LEU A 214 -16.51 -4.14 -12.60
N SER A 215 -15.40 -3.43 -12.53
CA SER A 215 -15.34 -2.02 -12.19
C SER A 215 -14.65 -1.26 -13.31
N ILE A 216 -15.31 -0.24 -13.82
CA ILE A 216 -14.87 0.53 -14.98
C ILE A 216 -14.87 2.02 -14.61
N TYR A 217 -13.80 2.71 -14.94
CA TYR A 217 -13.75 4.15 -15.01
C TYR A 217 -13.81 4.59 -16.46
N SER A 218 -14.84 5.36 -16.83
CA SER A 218 -15.02 5.88 -18.18
C SER A 218 -15.49 7.34 -18.13
N PRO A 219 -14.57 8.32 -18.20
CA PRO A 219 -14.92 9.73 -18.08
C PRO A 219 -15.83 10.23 -19.22
N ASN A 220 -15.89 9.50 -20.31
CA ASN A 220 -16.68 9.88 -21.50
C ASN A 220 -17.95 9.05 -21.68
N ASN A 221 -18.30 8.16 -20.77
CA ASN A 221 -19.46 7.25 -20.85
C ASN A 221 -19.54 6.47 -22.19
N VAL A 222 -18.39 6.01 -22.69
CA VAL A 222 -18.29 5.31 -23.98
C VAL A 222 -17.73 3.91 -23.75
#